data_fd6d52886372e44563334662b023c8d3
#
_entry.id   fd6d52886372e44563334662b023c8d3
#
_cell.length_a   1.000
_cell.length_b   1.000
_cell.length_c   1.000
_cell.angle_alpha   90.00
_cell.angle_beta   90.00
_cell.angle_gamma   90.00
#
_symmetry.space_group_name_H-M   'P 1'
#
loop_
_entity.id
_entity.type
_entity.pdbx_description
1 polymer ?
#
loop_
_entity_poly.entity_id
_entity_poly.type
_entity_poly.pdbx_seq_one_letter_code
_entity_poly.pdbx_strand_id
1 'polypeptide(L)'
;MAAITAAMVKELRERTGLGMMECKKALVEAEGSVDAAIEELRKSSGLKAAKKAGRTAAEGASLIKISDDNTVAFILEVNSETDFVARDDNFLNFANDVLNVAFENGETDVAKLMEGDLESKREALVQKIGENITVRRVVKVEGPVVGGYVHSNNKIASVVALTAG
;
A
#
# COMPACT_ATOMS: atom_id res chain seq x y z
N MET A 1 11.28 -14.90 -32.09
CA MET A 1 11.33 -14.23 -30.76
C MET A 1 11.35 -12.73 -30.96
N ALA A 2 10.40 -12.03 -30.38
CA ALA A 2 10.39 -10.57 -30.45
C ALA A 2 11.61 -10.01 -29.69
N ALA A 3 12.28 -9.02 -30.28
CA ALA A 3 13.45 -8.40 -29.65
C ALA A 3 12.97 -7.54 -28.46
N ILE A 4 13.44 -7.85 -27.25
CA ILE A 4 13.14 -7.05 -26.06
C ILE A 4 13.98 -5.78 -26.11
N THR A 5 13.33 -4.64 -26.22
CA THR A 5 13.98 -3.33 -26.28
C THR A 5 14.14 -2.70 -24.90
N ALA A 6 15.12 -1.82 -24.76
CA ALA A 6 15.31 -1.03 -23.54
C ALA A 6 14.07 -0.16 -23.20
N ALA A 7 13.35 0.32 -24.25
CA ALA A 7 12.12 1.10 -24.08
C ALA A 7 11.01 0.27 -23.42
N MET A 8 10.82 -0.99 -23.86
CA MET A 8 9.83 -1.90 -23.24
C MET A 8 10.15 -2.20 -21.79
N VAL A 9 11.42 -2.40 -21.45
CA VAL A 9 11.86 -2.62 -20.07
C VAL A 9 11.61 -1.38 -19.23
N LYS A 10 11.89 -0.19 -19.76
CA LYS A 10 11.64 1.08 -19.08
C LYS A 10 10.14 1.28 -18.81
N GLU A 11 9.31 1.09 -19.82
CA GLU A 11 7.85 1.19 -19.71
C GLU A 11 7.32 0.24 -18.62
N LEU A 12 7.72 -1.02 -18.65
CA LEU A 12 7.28 -2.00 -17.68
C LEU A 12 7.72 -1.64 -16.26
N ARG A 13 8.93 -1.10 -16.09
CA ARG A 13 9.42 -0.60 -14.80
C ARG A 13 8.59 0.59 -14.29
N GLU A 14 8.28 1.53 -15.16
CA GLU A 14 7.45 2.70 -14.80
C GLU A 14 6.04 2.29 -14.36
N ARG A 15 5.46 1.28 -15.03
CA ARG A 15 4.11 0.78 -14.72
C ARG A 15 4.06 -0.15 -13.50
N THR A 16 5.13 -0.85 -13.16
CA THR A 16 5.15 -1.86 -12.08
C THR A 16 5.97 -1.48 -10.87
N GLY A 17 6.93 -0.56 -11.03
CA GLY A 17 7.89 -0.22 -9.98
C GLY A 17 8.93 -1.30 -9.67
N LEU A 18 8.96 -2.39 -10.42
CA LEU A 18 9.85 -3.53 -10.20
C LEU A 18 11.25 -3.31 -10.75
N GLY A 19 12.18 -4.19 -10.37
CA GLY A 19 13.57 -4.13 -10.80
C GLY A 19 13.75 -4.43 -12.31
N MET A 20 14.84 -3.91 -12.90
CA MET A 20 15.14 -4.07 -14.33
C MET A 20 15.18 -5.54 -14.76
N MET A 21 15.82 -6.39 -13.97
CA MET A 21 15.98 -7.81 -14.30
C MET A 21 14.66 -8.57 -14.24
N GLU A 22 13.79 -8.27 -13.29
CA GLU A 22 12.45 -8.86 -13.21
C GLU A 22 11.59 -8.44 -14.41
N CYS A 23 11.61 -7.16 -14.76
CA CYS A 23 10.89 -6.66 -15.94
C CYS A 23 11.40 -7.27 -17.24
N LYS A 24 12.72 -7.38 -17.41
CA LYS A 24 13.32 -8.01 -18.59
C LYS A 24 12.92 -9.49 -18.69
N LYS A 25 12.98 -10.23 -17.59
CA LYS A 25 12.58 -11.65 -17.54
C LYS A 25 11.11 -11.81 -17.92
N ALA A 26 10.22 -11.00 -17.32
CA ALA A 26 8.79 -11.04 -17.63
C ALA A 26 8.50 -10.74 -19.10
N LEU A 27 9.21 -9.78 -19.71
CA LEU A 27 9.08 -9.46 -21.14
C LEU A 27 9.56 -10.61 -22.05
N VAL A 28 10.62 -11.31 -21.66
CA VAL A 28 11.07 -12.49 -22.41
C VAL A 28 10.02 -13.59 -22.35
N GLU A 29 9.47 -13.89 -21.18
CA GLU A 29 8.42 -14.90 -20.97
C GLU A 29 7.11 -14.51 -21.69
N ALA A 30 6.81 -13.22 -21.79
CA ALA A 30 5.64 -12.67 -22.49
C ALA A 30 5.91 -12.37 -23.97
N GLU A 31 7.01 -12.87 -24.54
CA GLU A 31 7.38 -12.68 -25.95
C GLU A 31 7.37 -11.22 -26.44
N GLY A 32 7.71 -10.29 -25.54
CA GLY A 32 7.75 -8.85 -25.82
C GLY A 32 6.42 -8.10 -25.63
N SER A 33 5.36 -8.77 -25.18
CA SER A 33 4.10 -8.11 -24.83
C SER A 33 4.19 -7.47 -23.46
N VAL A 34 4.14 -6.14 -23.39
CA VAL A 34 4.17 -5.39 -22.11
C VAL A 34 2.94 -5.73 -21.26
N ASP A 35 1.76 -5.80 -21.86
CA ASP A 35 0.52 -6.09 -21.13
C ASP A 35 0.49 -7.53 -20.59
N ALA A 36 0.95 -8.51 -21.38
CA ALA A 36 1.09 -9.90 -20.91
C ALA A 36 2.13 -10.01 -19.78
N ALA A 37 3.24 -9.26 -19.88
CA ALA A 37 4.25 -9.20 -18.83
C ALA A 37 3.69 -8.62 -17.52
N ILE A 38 2.83 -7.59 -17.59
CA ILE A 38 2.15 -7.03 -16.42
C ILE A 38 1.25 -8.07 -15.76
N GLU A 39 0.47 -8.82 -16.54
CA GLU A 39 -0.39 -9.88 -16.00
C GLU A 39 0.42 -10.98 -15.30
N GLU A 40 1.51 -11.41 -15.89
CA GLU A 40 2.41 -12.42 -15.28
C GLU A 40 3.06 -11.89 -13.99
N LEU A 41 3.49 -10.63 -13.99
CA LEU A 41 4.05 -9.99 -12.80
C LEU A 41 3.01 -9.82 -11.69
N ARG A 42 1.76 -9.51 -12.02
CA ARG A 42 0.65 -9.44 -11.05
C ARG A 42 0.40 -10.81 -10.40
N LYS A 43 0.31 -11.86 -11.19
CA LYS A 43 0.16 -13.24 -10.68
C LYS A 43 1.34 -13.64 -9.79
N SER A 44 2.56 -13.36 -10.23
CA SER A 44 3.77 -13.62 -9.46
C SER A 44 3.81 -12.83 -8.15
N SER A 45 3.39 -11.57 -8.15
CA SER A 45 3.30 -10.74 -6.94
C SER A 45 2.32 -11.31 -5.94
N GLY A 46 1.13 -11.74 -6.39
CA GLY A 46 0.13 -12.39 -5.54
C GLY A 46 0.65 -13.66 -4.89
N LEU A 47 1.34 -14.52 -5.64
CA LEU A 47 1.94 -15.75 -5.12
C LEU A 47 3.05 -15.45 -4.10
N LYS A 48 3.91 -14.47 -4.36
CA LYS A 48 4.98 -14.07 -3.44
C LYS A 48 4.41 -13.46 -2.16
N ALA A 49 3.38 -12.61 -2.28
CA ALA A 49 2.68 -12.04 -1.12
C ALA A 49 2.02 -13.12 -0.27
N ALA A 50 1.32 -14.08 -0.89
CA ALA A 50 0.69 -15.20 -0.20
C ALA A 50 1.70 -16.05 0.59
N LYS A 51 2.88 -16.31 0.02
CA LYS A 51 3.95 -17.04 0.72
C LYS A 51 4.48 -16.30 1.95
N LYS A 52 4.41 -14.99 1.98
CA LYS A 52 4.88 -14.15 3.10
C LYS A 52 3.79 -13.80 4.11
N ALA A 53 2.52 -14.05 3.80
CA ALA A 53 1.38 -13.64 4.62
C ALA A 53 1.41 -14.19 6.06
N GLY A 54 2.06 -15.33 6.29
CA GLY A 54 2.23 -15.91 7.62
C GLY A 54 3.37 -15.32 8.46
N ARG A 55 4.17 -14.40 7.91
CA ARG A 55 5.26 -13.75 8.64
C ARG A 55 4.71 -12.67 9.57
N THR A 56 5.29 -12.58 10.77
CA THR A 56 4.90 -11.55 11.74
C THR A 56 5.28 -10.16 11.23
N ALA A 57 4.29 -9.30 11.08
CA ALA A 57 4.46 -7.90 10.73
C ALA A 57 4.01 -7.04 11.93
N ALA A 58 4.95 -6.75 12.82
CA ALA A 58 4.70 -6.05 14.09
C ALA A 58 5.17 -4.59 14.07
N GLU A 59 5.97 -4.22 13.10
CA GLU A 59 6.36 -2.84 12.83
C GLU A 59 5.40 -2.20 11.84
N GLY A 60 5.55 -0.93 11.53
CA GLY A 60 4.72 -0.24 10.57
C GLY A 60 4.49 1.22 10.88
N ALA A 61 3.41 1.78 10.33
CA ALA A 61 3.04 3.16 10.50
C ALA A 61 1.55 3.32 10.83
N SER A 62 1.27 4.30 11.68
CA SER A 62 -0.07 4.79 11.96
C SER A 62 -0.22 6.19 11.40
N LEU A 63 -1.24 6.42 10.58
CA LEU A 63 -1.49 7.68 9.88
C LEU A 63 -2.90 8.18 10.14
N ILE A 64 -3.09 9.49 10.05
CA ILE A 64 -4.37 10.16 10.28
C ILE A 64 -4.70 11.06 9.09
N LYS A 65 -5.99 11.11 8.75
CA LYS A 65 -6.55 12.12 7.85
C LYS A 65 -7.79 12.74 8.49
N ILE A 66 -7.86 14.05 8.51
CA ILE A 66 -8.97 14.82 9.10
C ILE A 66 -9.63 15.63 7.99
N SER A 67 -10.98 15.70 8.02
CA SER A 67 -11.76 16.53 7.11
C SER A 67 -11.48 18.03 7.31
N ASP A 68 -11.68 18.83 6.25
CA ASP A 68 -11.41 20.27 6.26
C ASP A 68 -12.23 21.01 7.33
N ASP A 69 -13.44 20.53 7.64
CA ASP A 69 -14.32 21.09 8.68
C ASP A 69 -14.04 20.54 10.09
N ASN A 70 -13.04 19.66 10.25
CA ASN A 70 -12.66 19.03 11.51
C ASN A 70 -13.79 18.25 12.21
N THR A 71 -14.67 17.61 11.43
CA THR A 71 -15.78 16.82 11.97
C THR A 71 -15.58 15.31 11.80
N VAL A 72 -14.66 14.88 10.92
CA VAL A 72 -14.36 13.47 10.63
C VAL A 72 -12.86 13.24 10.65
N ALA A 73 -12.43 12.19 11.32
CA ALA A 73 -11.05 11.72 11.29
C ALA A 73 -11.00 10.23 10.94
N PHE A 74 -10.04 9.86 10.12
CA PHE A 74 -9.67 8.47 9.86
C PHE A 74 -8.28 8.21 10.41
N ILE A 75 -8.11 7.08 11.07
CA ILE A 75 -6.83 6.58 11.55
C ILE A 75 -6.58 5.21 10.95
N LEU A 76 -5.39 5.01 10.39
CA LEU A 76 -4.97 3.81 9.68
C LEU A 76 -3.72 3.22 10.31
N GLU A 77 -3.67 1.90 10.43
CA GLU A 77 -2.46 1.14 10.76
C GLU A 77 -2.12 0.19 9.62
N VAL A 78 -0.90 0.35 9.08
CA VAL A 78 -0.29 -0.56 8.11
C VAL A 78 0.98 -1.14 8.72
N ASN A 79 1.13 -2.46 8.65
CA ASN A 79 2.24 -3.15 9.27
C ASN A 79 3.26 -3.67 8.24
N SER A 80 4.51 -3.73 8.68
CA SER A 80 5.67 -4.33 7.99
C SER A 80 6.43 -5.23 8.97
N GLU A 81 7.41 -5.99 8.46
CA GLU A 81 8.22 -6.86 9.32
C GLU A 81 9.28 -6.06 10.10
N THR A 82 9.88 -5.04 9.46
CA THR A 82 10.96 -4.23 10.05
C THR A 82 10.59 -2.75 10.11
N ASP A 83 11.24 -2.04 11.03
CA ASP A 83 11.14 -0.59 11.15
C ASP A 83 11.83 0.16 10.00
N PHE A 84 12.77 -0.48 9.30
CA PHE A 84 13.36 0.08 8.09
C PHE A 84 12.31 0.25 7.00
N VAL A 85 11.50 -0.77 6.75
CA VAL A 85 10.40 -0.72 5.77
C VAL A 85 9.32 0.26 6.22
N ALA A 86 9.03 0.35 7.51
CA ALA A 86 8.07 1.31 8.04
C ALA A 86 8.40 2.78 7.73
N ARG A 87 9.67 3.08 7.44
CA ARG A 87 10.17 4.42 7.06
C ARG A 87 10.41 4.58 5.56
N ASP A 88 10.27 3.51 4.79
CA ASP A 88 10.48 3.54 3.34
C ASP A 88 9.40 4.36 2.65
N ASP A 89 9.79 5.22 1.71
CA ASP A 89 8.86 6.10 1.00
C ASP A 89 7.80 5.33 0.22
N ASN A 90 8.13 4.19 -0.38
CA ASN A 90 7.16 3.36 -1.10
C ASN A 90 6.12 2.78 -0.17
N PHE A 91 6.53 2.36 1.03
CA PHE A 91 5.62 1.88 2.07
C PHE A 91 4.69 3.00 2.55
N LEU A 92 5.23 4.17 2.87
CA LEU A 92 4.45 5.33 3.33
C LEU A 92 3.51 5.86 2.24
N ASN A 93 3.93 5.88 0.97
CA ASN A 93 3.07 6.24 -0.14
C ASN A 93 1.90 5.28 -0.29
N PHE A 94 2.13 3.97 -0.18
CA PHE A 94 1.08 2.97 -0.17
C PHE A 94 0.10 3.18 1.00
N ALA A 95 0.62 3.39 2.21
CA ALA A 95 -0.21 3.66 3.39
C ALA A 95 -1.08 4.91 3.20
N ASN A 96 -0.53 5.99 2.63
CA ASN A 96 -1.28 7.19 2.30
C ASN A 96 -2.35 6.95 1.22
N ASP A 97 -2.06 6.14 0.20
CA ASP A 97 -3.06 5.76 -0.81
C ASP A 97 -4.24 5.03 -0.18
N VAL A 98 -3.98 4.08 0.72
CA VAL A 98 -5.01 3.34 1.46
C VAL A 98 -5.85 4.30 2.31
N LEU A 99 -5.21 5.19 3.04
CA LEU A 99 -5.88 6.19 3.89
C LEU A 99 -6.77 7.13 3.07
N ASN A 100 -6.29 7.62 1.93
CA ASN A 100 -7.06 8.49 1.05
C ASN A 100 -8.30 7.79 0.49
N VAL A 101 -8.17 6.56 0.02
CA VAL A 101 -9.31 5.77 -0.49
C VAL A 101 -10.32 5.50 0.63
N ALA A 102 -9.87 5.12 1.82
CA ALA A 102 -10.73 4.90 2.97
C ALA A 102 -11.51 6.18 3.34
N PHE A 103 -10.83 7.31 3.37
CA PHE A 103 -11.42 8.61 3.67
C PHE A 103 -12.46 9.04 2.63
N GLU A 104 -12.11 8.96 1.34
CA GLU A 104 -13.00 9.36 0.23
C GLU A 104 -14.26 8.50 0.14
N ASN A 105 -14.12 7.19 0.39
CA ASN A 105 -15.24 6.24 0.32
C ASN A 105 -16.00 6.08 1.64
N GLY A 106 -15.47 6.62 2.75
CA GLY A 106 -16.01 6.39 4.08
C GLY A 106 -15.93 4.93 4.54
N GLU A 107 -14.97 4.16 4.02
CA GLU A 107 -14.87 2.72 4.25
C GLU A 107 -13.91 2.40 5.41
N THR A 108 -14.37 1.59 6.34
CA THR A 108 -13.60 1.11 7.50
C THR A 108 -13.45 -0.41 7.55
N ASP A 109 -14.12 -1.12 6.66
CA ASP A 109 -13.92 -2.56 6.48
C ASP A 109 -12.69 -2.80 5.59
N VAL A 110 -11.61 -3.31 6.17
CA VAL A 110 -10.36 -3.55 5.46
C VAL A 110 -10.54 -4.51 4.28
N ALA A 111 -11.36 -5.55 4.42
CA ALA A 111 -11.59 -6.50 3.34
C ALA A 111 -12.22 -5.82 2.12
N LYS A 112 -13.22 -4.97 2.34
CA LYS A 112 -13.85 -4.19 1.26
C LYS A 112 -12.90 -3.15 0.68
N LEU A 113 -12.14 -2.46 1.54
CA LEU A 113 -11.19 -1.44 1.15
C LEU A 113 -10.10 -2.01 0.22
N MET A 114 -9.66 -3.25 0.50
CA MET A 114 -8.60 -3.91 -0.25
C MET A 114 -9.09 -4.64 -1.49
N GLU A 115 -10.39 -4.64 -1.78
CA GLU A 115 -10.89 -5.15 -3.06
C GLU A 115 -10.37 -4.29 -4.23
N GLY A 116 -9.87 -4.93 -5.28
CA GLY A 116 -9.38 -4.25 -6.49
C GLY A 116 -7.94 -3.75 -6.42
N ASP A 117 -7.73 -2.49 -6.77
CA ASP A 117 -6.39 -1.92 -7.01
C ASP A 117 -5.49 -1.86 -5.78
N LEU A 118 -6.03 -1.64 -4.59
CA LEU A 118 -5.21 -1.55 -3.38
C LEU A 118 -4.55 -2.88 -3.03
N GLU A 119 -5.25 -4.01 -3.21
CA GLU A 119 -4.64 -5.32 -3.00
C GLU A 119 -3.52 -5.59 -4.01
N SER A 120 -3.74 -5.27 -5.28
CA SER A 120 -2.70 -5.40 -6.32
C SER A 120 -1.48 -4.52 -6.01
N LYS A 121 -1.69 -3.31 -5.50
CA LYS A 121 -0.61 -2.42 -5.06
C LYS A 121 0.15 -2.98 -3.86
N ARG A 122 -0.57 -3.55 -2.88
CA ARG A 122 0.04 -4.21 -1.72
C ARG A 122 0.92 -5.38 -2.15
N GLU A 123 0.41 -6.26 -3.00
CA GLU A 123 1.14 -7.43 -3.52
C GLU A 123 2.40 -7.02 -4.29
N ALA A 124 2.30 -6.00 -5.14
CA ALA A 124 3.44 -5.46 -5.88
C ALA A 124 4.49 -4.86 -4.92
N LEU A 125 4.05 -4.18 -3.86
CA LEU A 125 4.93 -3.61 -2.85
C LEU A 125 5.64 -4.71 -2.04
N VAL A 126 4.93 -5.77 -1.65
CA VAL A 126 5.51 -6.96 -1.00
C VAL A 126 6.59 -7.58 -1.88
N GLN A 127 6.35 -7.70 -3.18
CA GLN A 127 7.35 -8.22 -4.13
C GLN A 127 8.56 -7.29 -4.23
N LYS A 128 8.35 -5.99 -4.31
CA LYS A 128 9.41 -4.98 -4.44
C LYS A 128 10.29 -4.91 -3.20
N ILE A 129 9.70 -4.91 -2.02
CA ILE A 129 10.37 -4.73 -0.73
C ILE A 129 10.88 -6.07 -0.18
N GLY A 130 10.12 -7.14 -0.38
CA GLY A 130 10.49 -8.48 0.10
C GLY A 130 10.01 -8.81 1.51
N GLU A 131 9.18 -7.97 2.11
CA GLU A 131 8.57 -8.19 3.43
C GLU A 131 7.05 -8.36 3.33
N ASN A 132 6.46 -9.02 4.32
CA ASN A 132 5.02 -9.04 4.51
C ASN A 132 4.54 -7.64 4.88
N ILE A 133 3.52 -7.16 4.18
CA ILE A 133 2.86 -5.87 4.43
C ILE A 133 1.37 -6.12 4.57
N THR A 134 0.80 -5.61 5.64
CA THR A 134 -0.61 -5.83 5.99
C THR A 134 -1.29 -4.53 6.34
N VAL A 135 -2.41 -4.23 5.70
CA VAL A 135 -3.34 -3.19 6.17
C VAL A 135 -4.13 -3.79 7.32
N ARG A 136 -3.81 -3.37 8.54
CA ARG A 136 -4.35 -4.00 9.74
C ARG A 136 -5.73 -3.51 10.08
N ARG A 137 -5.92 -2.20 10.15
CA ARG A 137 -7.19 -1.59 10.54
C ARG A 137 -7.33 -0.15 10.10
N VAL A 138 -8.57 0.25 9.92
CA VAL A 138 -9.00 1.63 9.69
C VAL A 138 -10.13 1.94 10.66
N VAL A 139 -10.06 3.07 11.33
CA VAL A 139 -11.10 3.53 12.26
C VAL A 139 -11.52 4.94 11.87
N LYS A 140 -12.83 5.18 11.88
CA LYS A 140 -13.43 6.48 11.65
C LYS A 140 -13.94 7.05 12.98
N VAL A 141 -13.63 8.30 13.24
CA VAL A 141 -14.13 9.06 14.39
C VAL A 141 -14.86 10.30 13.90
N GLU A 142 -16.08 10.52 14.37
CA GLU A 142 -16.92 11.66 14.00
C GLU A 142 -17.37 12.43 15.25
N GLY A 143 -17.51 13.74 15.12
CA GLY A 143 -18.02 14.59 16.19
C GLY A 143 -18.07 16.06 15.78
N PRO A 144 -18.60 16.93 16.63
CA PRO A 144 -18.61 18.39 16.41
C PRO A 144 -17.22 18.95 16.13
N VAL A 145 -16.21 18.41 16.81
CA VAL A 145 -14.80 18.72 16.59
C VAL A 145 -13.99 17.44 16.79
N VAL A 146 -13.16 17.09 15.83
CA VAL A 146 -12.16 16.02 15.97
C VAL A 146 -10.76 16.61 15.89
N GLY A 147 -9.83 16.00 16.61
CA GLY A 147 -8.41 16.32 16.55
C GLY A 147 -7.60 15.05 16.50
N GLY A 148 -6.36 15.15 16.06
CA GLY A 148 -5.49 14.01 15.99
C GLY A 148 -4.03 14.39 16.14
N TYR A 149 -3.23 13.40 16.46
CA TYR A 149 -1.77 13.51 16.62
C TYR A 149 -1.10 12.26 16.07
N VAL A 150 -0.11 12.46 15.23
CA VAL A 150 0.80 11.40 14.78
C VAL A 150 2.19 11.74 15.30
N HIS A 151 2.79 10.80 16.04
CA HIS A 151 4.15 10.98 16.52
C HIS A 151 5.16 10.98 15.36
N SER A 152 6.27 11.67 15.49
CA SER A 152 7.26 11.87 14.42
C SER A 152 7.81 10.59 13.81
N ASN A 153 7.80 9.47 14.55
CA ASN A 153 8.21 8.15 14.07
C ASN A 153 7.08 7.33 13.41
N ASN A 154 5.86 7.88 13.32
CA ASN A 154 4.65 7.21 12.82
C ASN A 154 4.27 5.91 13.56
N LYS A 155 4.82 5.64 14.73
CA LYS A 155 4.51 4.44 15.52
C LYS A 155 3.30 4.61 16.43
N ILE A 156 2.97 5.85 16.77
CA ILE A 156 1.86 6.20 17.64
C ILE A 156 1.02 7.27 16.95
N ALA A 157 -0.27 7.03 16.90
CA ALA A 157 -1.24 8.01 16.43
C ALA A 157 -2.47 7.95 17.32
N SER A 158 -3.11 9.08 17.54
CA SER A 158 -4.36 9.17 18.29
C SER A 158 -5.31 10.15 17.64
N VAL A 159 -6.59 9.84 17.73
CA VAL A 159 -7.68 10.76 17.32
C VAL A 159 -8.66 10.90 18.49
N VAL A 160 -9.27 12.06 18.60
CA VAL A 160 -10.25 12.37 19.62
C VAL A 160 -11.41 13.14 19.01
N ALA A 161 -12.62 12.79 19.43
CA ALA A 161 -13.82 13.60 19.16
C ALA A 161 -14.24 14.31 20.44
N LEU A 162 -14.50 15.61 20.33
CA LEU A 162 -14.94 16.46 21.43
C LEU A 162 -16.38 16.90 21.19
N THR A 163 -17.17 16.89 22.24
CA THR A 163 -18.48 17.55 22.24
C THR A 163 -18.34 18.94 22.84
N ALA A 164 -18.98 19.93 22.21
CA ALA A 164 -19.04 21.24 22.80
C ALA A 164 -19.85 21.15 24.10
N GLY A 165 -19.28 21.66 25.19
CA GLY A 165 -19.97 21.81 26.49
C GLY A 165 -20.98 22.95 26.49
#